data_a2084b0e4f24877569f350f118cf82e5
#
_entry.id   a2084b0e4f24877569f350f118cf82e5
#
_cell.length_a   1.000
_cell.length_b   1.000
_cell.length_c   1.000
_cell.angle_alpha   90.00
_cell.angle_beta   90.00
_cell.angle_gamma   90.00
#
_symmetry.space_group_name_H-M   'P 1'
#
loop_
_entity.id
_entity.type
_entity.pdbx_description
1 polymer ?
#
loop_
_entity_poly.entity_id
_entity_poly.type
_entity_poly.pdbx_seq_one_letter_code
_entity_poly.pdbx_strand_id
1 'polypeptide(L)'
;RCIRDSLRQALREVATSGELDSLLRYQPHRGRPQDRASIARHLRRRGITPDADQILIVNGAQHGLAVTVMAALNAGDVVAVDALTYPGFKVLAHAFHLDVEPIPTTADGPDLDAFEQLCATRPVRALYTMPTLHNPLGWVMSATDRTRLIEIARRHGPLIIEDAAYAYLVEDPPPPLAASAPDITVYVSGLSKSVATGLRVGFVVAPTSRVPSLERAIRATTWNTPALTTAIACRWIEDGTVDQLEAQKREDAKARQALARRELAGLPLIGHPSSYFTWVPLPDDARADRLTATLARQHISVSTAEPFTTSKRTPQALRLALGSTDLDSLQSTLRTVRRVAIEDGYA
;
A
#
# COMPACT_ATOMS: atom_id res chain seq x y z
N ARG A 1 -2.52 -3.69 24.69
CA ARG A 1 -1.54 -4.79 24.82
C ARG A 1 -0.38 -4.49 23.87
N CYS A 2 0.87 -4.60 24.33
CA CYS A 2 2.04 -4.36 23.47
C CYS A 2 2.15 -5.49 22.43
N ILE A 3 2.45 -5.17 21.17
CA ILE A 3 2.64 -6.17 20.09
C ILE A 3 3.67 -7.24 20.46
N ARG A 4 4.71 -6.86 21.25
CA ARG A 4 5.72 -7.81 21.74
C ARG A 4 5.13 -8.86 22.68
N ASP A 5 4.17 -8.49 23.51
CA ASP A 5 3.51 -9.43 24.42
C ASP A 5 2.54 -10.34 23.66
N SER A 6 1.87 -9.81 22.66
CA SER A 6 1.03 -10.59 21.75
C SER A 6 1.87 -11.61 20.97
N LEU A 7 3.06 -11.21 20.50
CA LEU A 7 3.99 -12.14 19.81
C LEU A 7 4.51 -13.22 20.75
N ARG A 8 4.93 -12.86 21.96
CA ARG A 8 5.40 -13.82 22.97
C ARG A 8 4.34 -14.84 23.30
N GLN A 9 3.09 -14.41 23.44
CA GLN A 9 1.97 -15.31 23.68
C GLN A 9 1.72 -16.22 22.47
N ALA A 10 1.63 -15.68 21.26
CA ALA A 10 1.40 -16.46 20.05
C ALA A 10 2.48 -17.53 19.84
N LEU A 11 3.76 -17.18 20.08
CA LEU A 11 4.87 -18.16 19.99
C LEU A 11 4.74 -19.29 21.02
N ARG A 12 4.36 -18.99 22.26
CA ARG A 12 4.12 -20.04 23.29
C ARG A 12 2.99 -20.98 22.88
N GLU A 13 1.91 -20.42 22.35
CA GLU A 13 0.74 -21.19 21.93
C GLU A 13 1.07 -22.05 20.70
N VAL A 14 1.82 -21.53 19.74
CA VAL A 14 2.32 -22.32 18.60
C VAL A 14 3.25 -23.43 19.07
N ALA A 15 4.16 -23.15 20.02
CA ALA A 15 5.09 -24.15 20.55
C ALA A 15 4.38 -25.29 21.31
N THR A 16 3.20 -25.05 21.86
CA THR A 16 2.40 -26.06 22.57
C THR A 16 1.31 -26.69 21.70
N SER A 17 1.06 -26.15 20.50
CA SER A 17 0.14 -26.77 19.54
C SER A 17 0.78 -28.03 18.96
N GLY A 18 0.02 -29.09 18.72
CA GLY A 18 0.51 -30.31 18.09
C GLY A 18 0.91 -30.18 16.62
N GLU A 19 1.04 -28.95 16.11
CA GLU A 19 1.25 -28.67 14.67
C GLU A 19 2.70 -28.36 14.30
N LEU A 20 3.66 -28.39 15.23
CA LEU A 20 5.04 -27.97 14.98
C LEU A 20 5.68 -28.66 13.78
N ASP A 21 5.50 -29.98 13.64
CA ASP A 21 6.04 -30.73 12.51
C ASP A 21 5.47 -30.25 11.16
N SER A 22 4.21 -29.86 11.14
CA SER A 22 3.57 -29.35 9.91
C SER A 22 4.12 -27.98 9.50
N LEU A 23 4.49 -27.14 10.49
CA LEU A 23 5.06 -25.80 10.24
C LEU A 23 6.49 -25.85 9.69
N LEU A 24 7.20 -26.96 9.87
CA LEU A 24 8.57 -27.16 9.37
C LEU A 24 8.62 -27.74 7.95
N ARG A 25 7.47 -28.12 7.38
CA ARG A 25 7.38 -28.71 6.04
C ARG A 25 7.01 -27.65 5.00
N TYR A 26 7.29 -27.99 3.74
CA TYR A 26 6.74 -27.21 2.63
C TYR A 26 5.21 -27.16 2.70
N GLN A 27 4.68 -25.99 2.42
CA GLN A 27 3.25 -25.73 2.37
C GLN A 27 2.78 -25.64 0.90
N PRO A 28 1.47 -25.73 0.62
CA PRO A 28 0.94 -25.35 -0.68
C PRO A 28 1.44 -23.95 -1.08
N HIS A 29 1.84 -23.77 -2.34
CA HIS A 29 2.42 -22.51 -2.81
C HIS A 29 1.55 -21.30 -2.48
N ARG A 30 0.24 -21.42 -2.58
CA ARG A 30 -0.73 -20.35 -2.23
C ARG A 30 -1.16 -20.31 -0.76
N GLY A 31 -0.55 -21.10 0.09
CA GLY A 31 -0.89 -21.19 1.51
C GLY A 31 -1.88 -22.31 1.85
N ARG A 32 -1.96 -22.65 3.12
CA ARG A 32 -2.85 -23.72 3.64
C ARG A 32 -4.32 -23.29 3.51
N PRO A 33 -5.25 -24.23 3.25
CA PRO A 33 -6.67 -23.90 3.14
C PRO A 33 -7.24 -23.17 4.36
N GLN A 34 -6.87 -23.57 5.58
CA GLN A 34 -7.32 -22.92 6.83
C GLN A 34 -6.80 -21.48 6.95
N ASP A 35 -5.57 -21.20 6.54
CA ASP A 35 -4.99 -19.87 6.57
C ASP A 35 -5.68 -18.96 5.55
N ARG A 36 -5.94 -19.47 4.35
CA ARG A 36 -6.70 -18.73 3.33
C ARG A 36 -8.14 -18.44 3.78
N ALA A 37 -8.78 -19.38 4.48
CA ALA A 37 -10.10 -19.16 5.06
C ALA A 37 -10.09 -18.07 6.16
N SER A 38 -9.06 -18.01 7.00
CA SER A 38 -8.88 -16.94 7.99
C SER A 38 -8.73 -15.57 7.30
N ILE A 39 -7.94 -15.50 6.25
CA ILE A 39 -7.79 -14.27 5.47
C ILE A 39 -9.10 -13.88 4.76
N ALA A 40 -9.86 -14.84 4.23
CA ALA A 40 -11.19 -14.56 3.66
C ALA A 40 -12.13 -13.90 4.68
N ARG A 41 -12.12 -14.37 5.93
CA ARG A 41 -12.90 -13.74 7.01
C ARG A 41 -12.43 -12.32 7.32
N HIS A 42 -11.13 -12.09 7.37
CA HIS A 42 -10.54 -10.76 7.56
C HIS A 42 -10.95 -9.78 6.46
N LEU A 43 -10.97 -10.24 5.21
CA LEU A 43 -11.29 -9.42 4.04
C LEU A 43 -12.74 -8.96 3.99
N ARG A 44 -13.67 -9.67 4.65
CA ARG A 44 -15.08 -9.20 4.79
C ARG A 44 -15.15 -7.83 5.46
N ARG A 45 -14.26 -7.54 6.39
CA ARG A 45 -14.14 -6.22 7.03
C ARG A 45 -13.59 -5.15 6.10
N ARG A 46 -12.95 -5.55 5.00
CA ARG A 46 -12.50 -4.66 3.92
C ARG A 46 -13.54 -4.47 2.83
N GLY A 47 -14.72 -5.07 2.96
CA GLY A 47 -15.81 -4.97 2.00
C GLY A 47 -15.70 -5.91 0.80
N ILE A 48 -14.84 -6.93 0.87
CA ILE A 48 -14.76 -7.98 -0.15
C ILE A 48 -15.05 -9.36 0.45
N THR A 49 -15.70 -10.22 -0.33
CA THR A 49 -16.13 -11.56 0.10
C THR A 49 -15.61 -12.63 -0.86
N PRO A 50 -14.27 -12.81 -0.96
CA PRO A 50 -13.71 -13.81 -1.84
C PRO A 50 -13.91 -15.22 -1.29
N ASP A 51 -13.99 -16.18 -2.19
CA ASP A 51 -13.80 -17.59 -1.81
C ASP A 51 -12.33 -17.81 -1.42
N ALA A 52 -12.10 -18.74 -0.50
CA ALA A 52 -10.73 -19.07 -0.06
C ALA A 52 -9.84 -19.54 -1.23
N ASP A 53 -10.43 -20.04 -2.31
CA ASP A 53 -9.71 -20.48 -3.50
C ASP A 53 -9.27 -19.33 -4.41
N GLN A 54 -9.77 -18.12 -4.21
CA GLN A 54 -9.31 -16.89 -4.87
C GLN A 54 -8.16 -16.20 -4.13
N ILE A 55 -7.77 -16.71 -2.95
CA ILE A 55 -6.77 -16.10 -2.07
C ILE A 55 -5.44 -16.84 -2.22
N LEU A 56 -4.38 -16.05 -2.35
CA LEU A 56 -3.00 -16.51 -2.31
C LEU A 56 -2.25 -15.77 -1.20
N ILE A 57 -1.57 -16.52 -0.34
CA ILE A 57 -0.73 -15.95 0.72
C ILE A 57 0.65 -15.68 0.13
N VAL A 58 1.16 -14.49 0.37
CA VAL A 58 2.42 -13.99 -0.18
C VAL A 58 3.31 -13.42 0.92
N ASN A 59 4.59 -13.25 0.64
CA ASN A 59 5.58 -12.76 1.58
C ASN A 59 5.56 -11.23 1.69
N GLY A 60 4.43 -10.70 2.15
CA GLY A 60 4.12 -9.28 2.19
C GLY A 60 3.55 -8.74 0.87
N ALA A 61 2.95 -7.53 0.91
CA ALA A 61 2.30 -6.92 -0.25
C ALA A 61 3.26 -6.71 -1.44
N GLN A 62 4.53 -6.37 -1.20
CA GLN A 62 5.51 -6.20 -2.27
C GLN A 62 5.72 -7.49 -3.07
N HIS A 63 5.76 -8.64 -2.40
CA HIS A 63 5.79 -9.93 -3.09
C HIS A 63 4.47 -10.20 -3.83
N GLY A 64 3.34 -9.80 -3.25
CA GLY A 64 2.04 -9.86 -3.94
C GLY A 64 2.01 -9.08 -5.24
N LEU A 65 2.57 -7.86 -5.26
CA LEU A 65 2.73 -7.06 -6.47
C LEU A 65 3.68 -7.74 -7.47
N ALA A 66 4.81 -8.28 -7.00
CA ALA A 66 5.79 -8.95 -7.85
C ALA A 66 5.19 -10.16 -8.56
N VAL A 67 4.52 -11.05 -7.84
CA VAL A 67 3.89 -12.24 -8.45
C VAL A 67 2.73 -11.89 -9.37
N THR A 68 2.02 -10.79 -9.09
CA THR A 68 0.96 -10.27 -9.97
C THR A 68 1.55 -9.81 -11.30
N VAL A 69 2.62 -9.01 -11.26
CA VAL A 69 3.33 -8.57 -12.47
C VAL A 69 3.88 -9.77 -13.25
N MET A 70 4.58 -10.70 -12.59
CA MET A 70 5.11 -11.91 -13.23
C MET A 70 4.04 -12.75 -13.91
N ALA A 71 2.86 -12.87 -13.30
CA ALA A 71 1.78 -13.72 -13.79
C ALA A 71 0.95 -13.08 -14.90
N ALA A 72 0.85 -11.75 -14.93
CA ALA A 72 -0.11 -11.03 -15.76
C ALA A 72 0.52 -10.19 -16.87
N LEU A 73 1.79 -9.84 -16.78
CA LEU A 73 2.45 -8.87 -17.65
C LEU A 73 3.74 -9.43 -18.25
N ASN A 74 4.13 -8.86 -19.39
CA ASN A 74 5.37 -9.15 -20.10
C ASN A 74 6.23 -7.88 -20.21
N ALA A 75 7.53 -8.04 -20.44
CA ALA A 75 8.41 -6.93 -20.72
C ALA A 75 7.87 -6.11 -21.92
N GLY A 76 7.85 -4.80 -21.77
CA GLY A 76 7.32 -3.85 -22.75
C GLY A 76 5.80 -3.60 -22.64
N ASP A 77 5.07 -4.34 -21.79
CA ASP A 77 3.67 -4.05 -21.56
C ASP A 77 3.46 -2.67 -20.95
N VAL A 78 2.48 -1.94 -21.45
CA VAL A 78 2.11 -0.60 -20.97
C VAL A 78 1.30 -0.74 -19.68
N VAL A 79 1.75 -0.09 -18.62
CA VAL A 79 1.07 -0.03 -17.33
C VAL A 79 0.78 1.42 -16.98
N ALA A 80 -0.51 1.74 -16.82
CA ALA A 80 -0.94 3.03 -16.31
C ALA A 80 -0.72 3.09 -14.79
N VAL A 81 -0.15 4.18 -14.30
CA VAL A 81 0.08 4.45 -12.88
C VAL A 81 -0.22 5.90 -12.58
N ASP A 82 -0.49 6.22 -11.31
CA ASP A 82 -0.62 7.62 -10.90
C ASP A 82 0.70 8.37 -11.13
N ALA A 83 0.64 9.66 -11.51
CA ALA A 83 1.83 10.50 -11.74
C ALA A 83 2.75 10.58 -10.52
N LEU A 84 2.17 10.44 -9.32
CA LEU A 84 2.88 10.19 -8.07
C LEU A 84 2.37 8.86 -7.51
N THR A 85 3.26 7.90 -7.31
CA THR A 85 2.89 6.53 -6.92
C THR A 85 3.84 5.93 -5.91
N TYR A 86 3.52 4.76 -5.41
CA TYR A 86 4.36 4.02 -4.47
C TYR A 86 5.71 3.64 -5.12
N PRO A 87 6.85 4.05 -4.51
CA PRO A 87 8.17 3.78 -5.09
C PRO A 87 8.46 2.30 -5.32
N GLY A 88 7.94 1.42 -4.47
CA GLY A 88 8.13 -0.03 -4.61
C GLY A 88 7.52 -0.59 -5.89
N PHE A 89 6.43 -0.02 -6.39
CA PHE A 89 5.90 -0.42 -7.70
C PHE A 89 6.77 0.10 -8.85
N LYS A 90 7.31 1.31 -8.75
CA LYS A 90 8.26 1.84 -9.77
C LYS A 90 9.47 0.93 -9.92
N VAL A 91 10.08 0.54 -8.78
CA VAL A 91 11.24 -0.37 -8.79
C VAL A 91 10.88 -1.70 -9.42
N LEU A 92 9.71 -2.23 -9.10
CA LEU A 92 9.20 -3.48 -9.66
C LEU A 92 8.96 -3.36 -11.17
N ALA A 93 8.29 -2.30 -11.61
CA ALA A 93 8.04 -2.03 -13.03
C ALA A 93 9.33 -1.92 -13.84
N HIS A 94 10.34 -1.24 -13.28
CA HIS A 94 11.67 -1.16 -13.90
C HIS A 94 12.34 -2.54 -14.00
N ALA A 95 12.32 -3.33 -12.92
CA ALA A 95 12.92 -4.66 -12.89
C ALA A 95 12.28 -5.64 -13.89
N PHE A 96 10.99 -5.48 -14.16
CA PHE A 96 10.25 -6.29 -15.14
C PHE A 96 10.18 -5.64 -16.54
N HIS A 97 10.91 -4.54 -16.77
CA HIS A 97 10.96 -3.84 -18.05
C HIS A 97 9.58 -3.43 -18.57
N LEU A 98 8.68 -2.98 -17.69
CA LEU A 98 7.37 -2.47 -18.05
C LEU A 98 7.47 -1.04 -18.59
N ASP A 99 6.58 -0.70 -19.51
CA ASP A 99 6.43 0.66 -20.02
C ASP A 99 5.40 1.41 -19.15
N VAL A 100 5.90 2.26 -18.25
CA VAL A 100 5.08 2.97 -17.27
C VAL A 100 4.56 4.28 -17.86
N GLU A 101 3.24 4.45 -17.89
CA GLU A 101 2.57 5.67 -18.35
C GLU A 101 1.85 6.38 -17.21
N PRO A 102 2.20 7.64 -16.93
CA PRO A 102 1.61 8.40 -15.83
C PRO A 102 0.19 8.87 -16.15
N ILE A 103 -0.71 8.72 -15.18
CA ILE A 103 -2.01 9.38 -15.17
C ILE A 103 -1.87 10.65 -14.32
N PRO A 104 -2.23 11.83 -14.86
CA PRO A 104 -2.22 13.08 -14.09
C PRO A 104 -3.02 12.97 -12.80
N THR A 105 -2.59 13.71 -11.78
CA THR A 105 -3.22 13.74 -10.46
C THR A 105 -4.23 14.86 -10.37
N THR A 106 -5.41 14.57 -9.82
CA THR A 106 -6.37 15.57 -9.34
C THR A 106 -6.32 15.69 -7.81
N ALA A 107 -7.15 16.51 -7.21
CA ALA A 107 -7.23 16.65 -5.75
C ALA A 107 -7.69 15.34 -5.05
N ASP A 108 -8.54 14.55 -5.71
CA ASP A 108 -9.25 13.43 -5.11
C ASP A 108 -8.90 12.06 -5.72
N GLY A 109 -7.99 12.04 -6.69
CA GLY A 109 -7.59 10.80 -7.37
C GLY A 109 -6.88 11.02 -8.69
N PRO A 110 -6.75 9.97 -9.52
CA PRO A 110 -6.25 10.09 -10.88
C PRO A 110 -7.24 10.83 -11.78
N ASP A 111 -6.72 11.52 -12.78
CA ASP A 111 -7.54 12.10 -13.87
C ASP A 111 -8.09 10.97 -14.74
N LEU A 112 -9.38 10.66 -14.58
CA LEU A 112 -10.03 9.56 -15.29
C LEU A 112 -10.28 9.86 -16.78
N ASP A 113 -10.38 11.13 -17.18
CA ASP A 113 -10.44 11.50 -18.60
C ASP A 113 -9.10 11.22 -19.28
N ALA A 114 -8.01 11.61 -18.62
CA ALA A 114 -6.67 11.29 -19.10
C ALA A 114 -6.39 9.77 -19.12
N PHE A 115 -6.88 9.02 -18.13
CA PHE A 115 -6.78 7.56 -18.13
C PHE A 115 -7.55 6.94 -19.30
N GLU A 116 -8.78 7.37 -19.56
CA GLU A 116 -9.57 6.87 -20.68
C GLU A 116 -8.91 7.19 -22.03
N GLN A 117 -8.38 8.42 -22.18
CA GLN A 117 -7.64 8.83 -23.38
C GLN A 117 -6.37 7.99 -23.57
N LEU A 118 -5.65 7.67 -22.49
CA LEU A 118 -4.48 6.80 -22.55
C LEU A 118 -4.88 5.39 -23.04
N CYS A 119 -5.94 4.83 -22.50
CA CYS A 119 -6.45 3.51 -22.92
C CYS A 119 -6.92 3.48 -24.37
N ALA A 120 -7.47 4.62 -24.87
CA ALA A 120 -7.93 4.74 -26.26
C ALA A 120 -6.76 4.84 -27.26
N THR A 121 -5.60 5.36 -26.82
CA THR A 121 -4.45 5.63 -27.72
C THR A 121 -3.31 4.65 -27.59
N ARG A 122 -3.26 3.90 -26.50
CA ARG A 122 -2.20 2.90 -26.21
C ARG A 122 -2.80 1.60 -25.68
N PRO A 123 -2.15 0.46 -25.96
CA PRO A 123 -2.60 -0.86 -25.47
C PRO A 123 -2.24 -1.03 -23.98
N VAL A 124 -2.93 -0.32 -23.10
CA VAL A 124 -2.72 -0.42 -21.64
C VAL A 124 -3.12 -1.82 -21.18
N ARG A 125 -2.17 -2.56 -20.58
CA ARG A 125 -2.37 -3.93 -20.12
C ARG A 125 -2.81 -4.01 -18.67
N ALA A 126 -2.39 -3.05 -17.85
CA ALA A 126 -2.80 -2.96 -16.45
C ALA A 126 -2.83 -1.50 -15.98
N LEU A 127 -3.64 -1.26 -14.96
CA LEU A 127 -3.62 -0.07 -14.12
C LEU A 127 -3.18 -0.49 -12.72
N TYR A 128 -2.13 0.16 -12.19
CA TYR A 128 -1.77 0.07 -10.77
C TYR A 128 -2.27 1.32 -10.05
N THR A 129 -3.04 1.14 -8.99
CA THR A 129 -3.59 2.26 -8.21
C THR A 129 -3.78 1.90 -6.74
N MET A 130 -3.79 2.92 -5.87
CA MET A 130 -4.06 2.84 -4.43
C MET A 130 -5.31 3.66 -4.11
N PRO A 131 -6.53 3.15 -4.36
CA PRO A 131 -7.74 3.96 -4.28
C PRO A 131 -8.18 4.29 -2.85
N THR A 132 -7.64 3.58 -1.84
CA THR A 132 -7.99 3.79 -0.44
C THR A 132 -6.75 4.17 0.35
N LEU A 133 -6.61 5.44 0.63
CA LEU A 133 -5.45 6.09 1.24
C LEU A 133 -4.17 5.94 0.39
N HIS A 134 -4.15 6.73 -0.66
CA HIS A 134 -3.07 6.77 -1.64
C HIS A 134 -1.73 7.20 -1.01
N ASN A 135 -0.65 6.56 -1.40
CA ASN A 135 0.72 6.97 -1.08
C ASN A 135 1.39 7.58 -2.33
N PRO A 136 1.78 8.87 -2.34
CA PRO A 136 2.05 9.71 -1.17
C PRO A 136 0.95 10.73 -0.79
N LEU A 137 -0.13 10.87 -1.55
CA LEU A 137 -1.03 12.01 -1.44
C LEU A 137 -2.19 11.83 -0.44
N GLY A 138 -2.45 10.61 0.00
CA GLY A 138 -3.45 10.34 1.03
C GLY A 138 -4.91 10.44 0.58
N TRP A 139 -5.21 10.57 -0.72
CA TRP A 139 -6.60 10.59 -1.16
C TRP A 139 -7.32 9.26 -0.90
N VAL A 140 -8.63 9.34 -0.84
CA VAL A 140 -9.53 8.19 -0.90
C VAL A 140 -10.47 8.42 -2.07
N MET A 141 -10.36 7.60 -3.09
CA MET A 141 -11.17 7.73 -4.30
C MET A 141 -12.65 7.55 -3.98
N SER A 142 -13.50 8.44 -4.50
CA SER A 142 -14.94 8.40 -4.30
C SER A 142 -15.60 7.14 -4.91
N ALA A 143 -16.78 6.78 -4.42
CA ALA A 143 -17.54 5.67 -4.99
C ALA A 143 -17.88 5.90 -6.48
N THR A 144 -18.19 7.14 -6.85
CA THR A 144 -18.48 7.54 -8.23
C THR A 144 -17.26 7.35 -9.14
N ASP A 145 -16.08 7.79 -8.69
CA ASP A 145 -14.86 7.64 -9.48
C ASP A 145 -14.42 6.19 -9.58
N ARG A 146 -14.64 5.38 -8.52
CA ARG A 146 -14.39 3.92 -8.58
C ARG A 146 -15.27 3.26 -9.63
N THR A 147 -16.56 3.61 -9.70
CA THR A 147 -17.47 3.10 -10.73
C THR A 147 -17.00 3.49 -12.12
N ARG A 148 -16.65 4.76 -12.33
CA ARG A 148 -16.15 5.24 -13.61
C ARG A 148 -14.84 4.58 -14.03
N LEU A 149 -13.90 4.39 -13.10
CA LEU A 149 -12.64 3.70 -13.37
C LEU A 149 -12.89 2.26 -13.84
N ILE A 150 -13.81 1.55 -13.18
CA ILE A 150 -14.20 0.18 -13.57
C ILE A 150 -14.83 0.16 -14.96
N GLU A 151 -15.68 1.12 -15.29
CA GLU A 151 -16.30 1.24 -16.62
C GLU A 151 -15.27 1.44 -17.72
N ILE A 152 -14.27 2.31 -17.49
CA ILE A 152 -13.13 2.50 -18.40
C ILE A 152 -12.35 1.21 -18.57
N ALA A 153 -12.01 0.55 -17.46
CA ALA A 153 -11.27 -0.71 -17.48
C ALA A 153 -12.04 -1.83 -18.22
N ARG A 154 -13.35 -1.93 -18.05
CA ARG A 154 -14.18 -2.90 -18.77
C ARG A 154 -14.24 -2.62 -20.27
N ARG A 155 -14.28 -1.34 -20.66
CA ARG A 155 -14.34 -0.92 -22.06
C ARG A 155 -13.04 -1.18 -22.80
N HIS A 156 -11.90 -0.94 -22.15
CA HIS A 156 -10.57 -0.97 -22.79
C HIS A 156 -9.73 -2.19 -22.44
N GLY A 157 -10.09 -2.94 -21.40
CA GLY A 157 -9.52 -4.24 -21.07
C GLY A 157 -8.29 -4.30 -20.17
N PRO A 158 -7.76 -3.20 -19.56
CA PRO A 158 -6.66 -3.33 -18.63
C PRO A 158 -7.08 -4.09 -17.36
N LEU A 159 -6.15 -4.91 -16.84
CA LEU A 159 -6.26 -5.49 -15.51
C LEU A 159 -6.10 -4.39 -14.46
N ILE A 160 -6.95 -4.37 -13.45
CA ILE A 160 -6.77 -3.49 -12.29
C ILE A 160 -5.90 -4.20 -11.25
N ILE A 161 -4.81 -3.56 -10.82
CA ILE A 161 -3.99 -3.98 -9.68
C ILE A 161 -4.28 -2.98 -8.57
N GLU A 162 -5.12 -3.39 -7.61
CA GLU A 162 -5.54 -2.59 -6.47
C GLU A 162 -4.64 -2.85 -5.28
N ASP A 163 -3.82 -1.88 -4.92
CA ASP A 163 -2.98 -1.93 -3.73
C ASP A 163 -3.72 -1.30 -2.54
N ALA A 164 -4.01 -2.10 -1.53
CA ALA A 164 -4.75 -1.71 -0.34
C ALA A 164 -3.88 -1.74 0.94
N ALA A 165 -2.58 -1.50 0.82
CA ALA A 165 -1.65 -1.59 1.95
C ALA A 165 -2.00 -0.65 3.13
N TYR A 166 -2.63 0.49 2.87
CA TYR A 166 -3.03 1.49 3.86
C TYR A 166 -4.55 1.58 4.09
N ALA A 167 -5.35 0.76 3.43
CA ALA A 167 -6.82 0.81 3.53
C ALA A 167 -7.34 0.65 4.95
N TYR A 168 -6.63 -0.06 5.82
CA TYR A 168 -6.99 -0.27 7.23
C TYR A 168 -7.06 1.03 8.06
N LEU A 169 -6.45 2.11 7.58
CA LEU A 169 -6.44 3.41 8.26
C LEU A 169 -7.71 4.23 8.03
N VAL A 170 -8.49 3.90 7.02
CA VAL A 170 -9.71 4.63 6.66
C VAL A 170 -10.92 3.93 7.27
N GLU A 171 -11.71 4.67 8.05
CA GLU A 171 -13.00 4.21 8.57
C GLU A 171 -14.06 4.36 7.47
N ASP A 172 -14.86 3.34 7.27
CA ASP A 172 -15.98 3.30 6.32
C ASP A 172 -15.64 3.82 4.91
N PRO A 173 -14.56 3.33 4.26
CA PRO A 173 -14.23 3.74 2.91
C PRO A 173 -15.26 3.22 1.91
N PRO A 174 -15.36 3.83 0.71
CA PRO A 174 -16.10 3.20 -0.38
C PRO A 174 -15.60 1.77 -0.63
N PRO A 175 -16.46 0.85 -1.08
CA PRO A 175 -16.07 -0.52 -1.36
C PRO A 175 -14.85 -0.59 -2.28
N PRO A 176 -13.91 -1.52 -2.05
CA PRO A 176 -12.77 -1.72 -2.93
C PRO A 176 -13.19 -1.98 -4.38
N LEU A 177 -12.30 -1.68 -5.34
CA LEU A 177 -12.54 -2.00 -6.76
C LEU A 177 -12.80 -3.49 -6.95
N ALA A 178 -12.07 -4.34 -6.21
CA ALA A 178 -12.26 -5.78 -6.20
C ALA A 178 -13.64 -6.24 -5.73
N ALA A 179 -14.37 -5.43 -4.96
CA ALA A 179 -15.74 -5.75 -4.55
C ALA A 179 -16.73 -5.62 -5.71
N SER A 180 -16.54 -4.61 -6.57
CA SER A 180 -17.43 -4.29 -7.69
C SER A 180 -17.00 -4.93 -9.02
N ALA A 181 -15.72 -5.25 -9.16
CA ALA A 181 -15.14 -5.82 -10.37
C ALA A 181 -14.13 -6.94 -10.05
N PRO A 182 -14.56 -8.01 -9.34
CA PRO A 182 -13.66 -9.09 -8.92
C PRO A 182 -13.07 -9.89 -10.10
N ASP A 183 -13.70 -9.85 -11.25
CA ASP A 183 -13.32 -10.54 -12.48
C ASP A 183 -12.16 -9.87 -13.24
N ILE A 184 -11.92 -8.58 -13.03
CA ILE A 184 -10.86 -7.79 -13.68
C ILE A 184 -9.90 -7.14 -12.69
N THR A 185 -10.00 -7.44 -11.38
CA THR A 185 -9.17 -6.82 -10.34
C THR A 185 -8.36 -7.87 -9.60
N VAL A 186 -7.07 -7.60 -9.45
CA VAL A 186 -6.20 -8.28 -8.49
C VAL A 186 -5.99 -7.34 -7.30
N TYR A 187 -6.47 -7.74 -6.14
CA TYR A 187 -6.37 -6.99 -4.90
C TYR A 187 -5.15 -7.47 -4.11
N VAL A 188 -4.29 -6.56 -3.71
CA VAL A 188 -3.06 -6.85 -2.97
C VAL A 188 -3.04 -6.07 -1.66
N SER A 189 -2.81 -6.77 -0.56
CA SER A 189 -2.68 -6.16 0.76
C SER A 189 -1.82 -7.03 1.68
N GLY A 190 -1.74 -6.66 2.95
CA GLY A 190 -0.98 -7.43 3.93
C GLY A 190 -1.02 -6.82 5.32
N LEU A 191 -0.36 -7.49 6.27
CA LEU A 191 -0.33 -7.12 7.67
C LEU A 191 0.93 -6.35 8.08
N SER A 192 1.85 -6.10 7.15
CA SER A 192 3.11 -5.39 7.47
C SER A 192 2.88 -3.97 7.97
N LYS A 193 1.91 -3.26 7.42
CA LYS A 193 1.60 -1.88 7.81
C LYS A 193 0.64 -1.81 9.00
N SER A 194 -0.35 -2.70 9.01
CA SER A 194 -1.38 -2.71 10.05
C SER A 194 -0.92 -3.38 11.36
N VAL A 195 -0.04 -4.37 11.29
CA VAL A 195 0.40 -5.15 12.44
C VAL A 195 1.89 -4.98 12.70
N ALA A 196 2.74 -5.65 11.94
CA ALA A 196 4.18 -5.60 12.12
C ALA A 196 4.92 -5.91 10.81
N THR A 197 5.89 -5.08 10.47
CA THR A 197 6.67 -5.20 9.23
C THR A 197 7.45 -6.51 9.14
N GLY A 198 7.91 -7.04 10.27
CA GLY A 198 8.71 -8.28 10.36
C GLY A 198 7.93 -9.57 10.12
N LEU A 199 6.60 -9.57 10.20
CA LEU A 199 5.78 -10.75 9.92
C LEU A 199 5.89 -11.21 8.46
N ARG A 200 6.03 -10.28 7.54
CA ARG A 200 6.10 -10.56 6.10
C ARG A 200 4.93 -11.41 5.59
N VAL A 201 3.73 -11.18 6.08
CA VAL A 201 2.51 -11.84 5.63
C VAL A 201 1.66 -10.86 4.84
N GLY A 202 1.38 -11.20 3.60
CA GLY A 202 0.48 -10.51 2.70
C GLY A 202 -0.45 -11.49 2.00
N PHE A 203 -1.36 -10.97 1.23
CA PHE A 203 -2.32 -11.76 0.47
C PHE A 203 -2.72 -11.06 -0.82
N VAL A 204 -3.04 -11.89 -1.80
CA VAL A 204 -3.57 -11.51 -3.10
C VAL A 204 -4.94 -12.15 -3.24
N VAL A 205 -5.93 -11.37 -3.67
CA VAL A 205 -7.23 -11.86 -4.10
C VAL A 205 -7.31 -11.68 -5.61
N ALA A 206 -7.55 -12.75 -6.34
CA ALA A 206 -7.51 -12.71 -7.79
C ALA A 206 -8.73 -13.39 -8.42
N PRO A 207 -9.06 -13.03 -9.67
CA PRO A 207 -10.01 -13.83 -10.47
C PRO A 207 -9.56 -15.28 -10.50
N THR A 208 -10.51 -16.21 -10.40
CA THR A 208 -10.23 -17.67 -10.35
C THR A 208 -9.36 -18.12 -11.52
N SER A 209 -9.58 -17.54 -12.71
CA SER A 209 -8.80 -17.86 -13.92
C SER A 209 -7.31 -17.48 -13.81
N ARG A 210 -6.95 -16.56 -12.94
CA ARG A 210 -5.56 -16.09 -12.73
C ARG A 210 -4.83 -16.81 -11.61
N VAL A 211 -5.54 -17.49 -10.73
CA VAL A 211 -4.96 -18.20 -9.58
C VAL A 211 -3.84 -19.16 -9.99
N PRO A 212 -3.98 -20.01 -11.03
CA PRO A 212 -2.89 -20.93 -11.40
C PRO A 212 -1.60 -20.23 -11.84
N SER A 213 -1.69 -19.09 -12.54
CA SER A 213 -0.49 -18.34 -12.98
C SER A 213 0.20 -17.63 -11.81
N LEU A 214 -0.58 -17.09 -10.87
CA LEU A 214 -0.07 -16.49 -9.64
C LEU A 214 0.60 -17.54 -8.75
N GLU A 215 0.02 -18.72 -8.62
CA GLU A 215 0.62 -19.83 -7.86
C GLU A 215 1.96 -20.26 -8.44
N ARG A 216 2.08 -20.34 -9.79
CA ARG A 216 3.36 -20.59 -10.46
C ARG A 216 4.39 -19.50 -10.17
N ALA A 217 3.98 -18.23 -10.12
CA ALA A 217 4.86 -17.11 -9.79
C ALA A 217 5.36 -17.18 -8.32
N ILE A 218 4.50 -17.57 -7.38
CA ILE A 218 4.90 -17.82 -5.98
C ILE A 218 5.93 -18.96 -5.93
N ARG A 219 5.65 -20.07 -6.61
CA ARG A 219 6.57 -21.20 -6.69
C ARG A 219 7.94 -20.79 -7.24
N ALA A 220 7.98 -19.92 -8.26
CA ALA A 220 9.22 -19.47 -8.89
C ALA A 220 10.01 -18.47 -8.05
N THR A 221 9.43 -17.88 -7.00
CA THR A 221 10.06 -16.85 -6.17
C THR A 221 10.39 -17.34 -4.77
N THR A 222 9.38 -17.54 -3.93
CA THR A 222 9.55 -17.89 -2.51
C THR A 222 9.17 -19.32 -2.19
N TRP A 223 8.64 -20.06 -3.15
CA TRP A 223 8.04 -21.39 -3.00
C TRP A 223 6.73 -21.38 -2.20
N ASN A 224 6.74 -20.83 -1.02
CA ASN A 224 5.58 -20.51 -0.18
C ASN A 224 5.98 -19.46 0.87
N THR A 225 5.01 -18.77 1.44
CA THR A 225 5.23 -17.93 2.63
C THR A 225 5.49 -18.82 3.86
N PRO A 226 6.42 -18.45 4.75
CA PRO A 226 6.71 -19.24 5.95
C PRO A 226 5.47 -19.56 6.78
N ALA A 227 5.24 -20.85 7.04
CA ALA A 227 4.04 -21.29 7.74
C ALA A 227 3.96 -20.76 9.18
N LEU A 228 5.08 -20.59 9.85
CA LEU A 228 5.13 -20.08 11.23
C LEU A 228 4.56 -18.64 11.33
N THR A 229 5.04 -17.72 10.49
CA THR A 229 4.56 -16.33 10.52
C THR A 229 3.11 -16.23 10.04
N THR A 230 2.72 -17.07 9.08
CA THR A 230 1.34 -17.15 8.60
C THR A 230 0.41 -17.66 9.70
N ALA A 231 0.79 -18.71 10.44
CA ALA A 231 0.01 -19.23 11.56
C ALA A 231 -0.20 -18.18 12.66
N ILE A 232 0.84 -17.42 13.01
CA ILE A 232 0.73 -16.30 13.97
C ILE A 232 -0.23 -15.22 13.45
N ALA A 233 -0.10 -14.84 12.19
CA ALA A 233 -0.97 -13.84 11.57
C ALA A 233 -2.45 -14.26 11.55
N CYS A 234 -2.72 -15.51 11.16
CA CYS A 234 -4.08 -16.06 11.14
C CYS A 234 -4.68 -16.14 12.54
N ARG A 235 -3.90 -16.54 13.54
CA ARG A 235 -4.34 -16.54 14.93
C ARG A 235 -4.74 -15.14 15.40
N TRP A 236 -3.93 -14.12 15.10
CA TRP A 236 -4.26 -12.73 15.45
C TRP A 236 -5.46 -12.16 14.67
N ILE A 237 -5.76 -12.69 13.51
CA ILE A 237 -7.01 -12.39 12.80
C ILE A 237 -8.20 -13.00 13.57
N GLU A 238 -8.06 -14.26 13.99
CA GLU A 238 -9.15 -15.03 14.61
C GLU A 238 -9.49 -14.57 16.04
N ASP A 239 -8.48 -14.19 16.82
CA ASP A 239 -8.66 -13.73 18.20
C ASP A 239 -8.93 -12.21 18.32
N GLY A 240 -9.01 -11.49 17.21
CA GLY A 240 -9.29 -10.05 17.16
C GLY A 240 -8.08 -9.14 17.43
N THR A 241 -6.89 -9.69 17.61
CA THR A 241 -5.67 -8.89 17.85
C THR A 241 -5.39 -7.94 16.67
N VAL A 242 -5.57 -8.40 15.41
CA VAL A 242 -5.39 -7.53 14.23
C VAL A 242 -6.31 -6.32 14.31
N ASP A 243 -7.59 -6.53 14.63
CA ASP A 243 -8.57 -5.43 14.69
C ASP A 243 -8.23 -4.40 15.76
N GLN A 244 -7.78 -4.88 16.94
CA GLN A 244 -7.36 -4.00 18.03
C GLN A 244 -6.14 -3.18 17.63
N LEU A 245 -5.14 -3.79 16.98
CA LEU A 245 -3.94 -3.10 16.52
C LEU A 245 -4.25 -2.09 15.43
N GLU A 246 -5.13 -2.41 14.50
CA GLU A 246 -5.57 -1.50 13.45
C GLU A 246 -6.33 -0.30 14.02
N ALA A 247 -7.22 -0.52 14.98
CA ALA A 247 -7.92 0.57 15.67
C ALA A 247 -6.95 1.49 16.43
N GLN A 248 -5.99 0.92 17.17
CA GLN A 248 -4.94 1.70 17.85
C GLN A 248 -4.11 2.52 16.87
N LYS A 249 -3.74 1.94 15.71
CA LYS A 249 -2.97 2.67 14.69
C LYS A 249 -3.77 3.78 14.03
N ARG A 250 -5.09 3.60 13.83
CA ARG A 250 -5.94 4.70 13.33
C ARG A 250 -5.93 5.89 14.29
N GLU A 251 -6.11 5.65 15.58
CA GLU A 251 -6.09 6.72 16.59
C GLU A 251 -4.70 7.38 16.72
N ASP A 252 -3.64 6.59 16.71
CA ASP A 252 -2.27 7.12 16.70
C ASP A 252 -2.00 7.97 15.43
N ALA A 253 -2.42 7.51 14.27
CA ALA A 253 -2.28 8.26 13.02
C ALA A 253 -3.06 9.58 13.03
N LYS A 254 -4.29 9.58 13.56
CA LYS A 254 -5.10 10.81 13.75
C LYS A 254 -4.38 11.81 14.65
N ALA A 255 -3.85 11.36 15.78
CA ALA A 255 -3.11 12.22 16.70
C ALA A 255 -1.85 12.83 16.05
N ARG A 256 -1.10 12.04 15.27
CA ARG A 256 0.10 12.49 14.55
C ARG A 256 -0.24 13.46 13.42
N GLN A 257 -1.31 13.24 12.70
CA GLN A 257 -1.80 14.18 11.67
C GLN A 257 -2.27 15.51 12.28
N ALA A 258 -2.99 15.46 13.39
CA ALA A 258 -3.39 16.67 14.12
C ALA A 258 -2.16 17.46 14.58
N LEU A 259 -1.14 16.78 15.11
CA LEU A 259 0.14 17.37 15.48
C LEU A 259 0.84 18.00 14.27
N ALA A 260 0.94 17.27 13.16
CA ALA A 260 1.58 17.76 11.94
C ALA A 260 0.88 19.02 11.40
N ARG A 261 -0.43 19.05 11.34
CA ARG A 261 -1.21 20.22 10.90
C ARG A 261 -0.98 21.43 11.80
N ARG A 262 -0.86 21.24 13.09
CA ARG A 262 -0.58 22.32 14.06
C ARG A 262 0.84 22.85 13.91
N GLU A 263 1.83 21.96 13.90
CA GLU A 263 3.24 22.36 13.91
C GLU A 263 3.73 22.88 12.54
N LEU A 264 3.11 22.43 11.45
CA LEU A 264 3.39 22.88 10.08
C LEU A 264 2.42 23.98 9.61
N ALA A 265 1.71 24.63 10.52
CA ALA A 265 0.77 25.72 10.18
C ALA A 265 1.46 26.81 9.33
N GLY A 266 0.78 27.22 8.25
CA GLY A 266 1.29 28.17 7.25
C GLY A 266 1.95 27.52 6.03
N LEU A 267 2.22 26.20 6.05
CA LEU A 267 2.63 25.44 4.89
C LEU A 267 1.41 24.75 4.25
N PRO A 268 1.38 24.59 2.91
CA PRO A 268 0.37 23.77 2.27
C PRO A 268 0.62 22.30 2.63
N LEU A 269 -0.45 21.59 3.04
CA LEU A 269 -0.37 20.18 3.41
C LEU A 269 -1.41 19.39 2.65
N ILE A 270 -0.98 18.27 2.06
CA ILE A 270 -1.86 17.30 1.41
C ILE A 270 -1.72 15.98 2.17
N GLY A 271 -2.83 15.38 2.59
CA GLY A 271 -2.84 14.12 3.31
C GLY A 271 -4.19 13.81 3.95
N HIS A 272 -4.37 12.55 4.32
CA HIS A 272 -5.57 12.08 4.99
C HIS A 272 -5.46 12.26 6.51
N PRO A 273 -6.56 12.60 7.22
CA PRO A 273 -6.53 12.77 8.68
C PRO A 273 -6.04 11.55 9.48
N SER A 274 -6.13 10.36 8.92
CA SER A 274 -5.69 9.09 9.55
C SER A 274 -4.41 8.53 8.92
N SER A 275 -3.64 9.32 8.17
CA SER A 275 -2.42 8.85 7.51
C SER A 275 -1.19 8.98 8.40
N TYR A 276 -0.23 8.07 8.24
CA TYR A 276 1.12 8.17 8.82
C TYR A 276 2.10 8.98 7.98
N PHE A 277 1.63 9.65 6.94
CA PHE A 277 2.46 10.51 6.10
C PHE A 277 1.68 11.73 5.63
N THR A 278 2.40 12.79 5.34
CA THR A 278 1.85 14.00 4.74
C THR A 278 2.77 14.50 3.63
N TRP A 279 2.17 15.14 2.65
CA TRP A 279 2.83 15.74 1.50
C TRP A 279 2.84 17.26 1.66
N VAL A 280 4.02 17.85 1.54
CA VAL A 280 4.24 19.30 1.62
C VAL A 280 4.65 19.82 0.26
N PRO A 281 3.72 20.35 -0.56
CA PRO A 281 4.08 21.04 -1.78
C PRO A 281 5.00 22.24 -1.49
N LEU A 282 5.97 22.45 -2.35
CA LEU A 282 6.88 23.59 -2.32
C LEU A 282 6.68 24.43 -3.59
N PRO A 283 7.06 25.73 -3.58
CA PRO A 283 7.10 26.52 -4.79
C PRO A 283 7.95 25.87 -5.90
N ASP A 284 7.63 26.13 -7.15
CA ASP A 284 8.31 25.52 -8.31
C ASP A 284 9.80 25.86 -8.40
N ASP A 285 10.21 27.01 -7.88
CA ASP A 285 11.59 27.49 -7.79
C ASP A 285 12.34 27.00 -6.52
N ALA A 286 11.62 26.38 -5.59
CA ALA A 286 12.25 25.79 -4.39
C ALA A 286 13.16 24.62 -4.77
N ARG A 287 14.11 24.33 -3.91
CA ARG A 287 15.08 23.24 -4.05
C ARG A 287 14.86 22.19 -2.96
N ALA A 288 13.91 21.27 -3.22
CA ALA A 288 13.60 20.19 -2.28
C ALA A 288 14.84 19.36 -1.88
N ASP A 289 15.77 19.16 -2.81
CA ASP A 289 17.04 18.48 -2.57
C ASP A 289 17.93 19.22 -1.54
N ARG A 290 17.96 20.55 -1.60
CA ARG A 290 18.69 21.37 -0.60
C ARG A 290 18.02 21.31 0.76
N LEU A 291 16.68 21.39 0.81
CA LEU A 291 15.91 21.28 2.06
C LEU A 291 16.16 19.92 2.72
N THR A 292 16.10 18.84 1.97
CA THR A 292 16.39 17.49 2.50
C THR A 292 17.82 17.37 3.00
N ALA A 293 18.81 17.94 2.29
CA ALA A 293 20.20 17.97 2.74
C ALA A 293 20.39 18.78 4.02
N THR A 294 19.71 19.91 4.16
CA THR A 294 19.74 20.76 5.38
C THR A 294 19.12 20.01 6.57
N LEU A 295 18.00 19.35 6.36
CA LEU A 295 17.34 18.52 7.39
C LEU A 295 18.19 17.30 7.78
N ALA A 296 18.83 16.65 6.82
CA ALA A 296 19.72 15.50 7.07
C ALA A 296 20.90 15.87 7.98
N ARG A 297 21.47 17.08 7.85
CA ARG A 297 22.51 17.58 8.78
C ARG A 297 22.01 17.74 10.22
N GLN A 298 20.70 17.82 10.42
CA GLN A 298 20.04 17.86 11.72
C GLN A 298 19.44 16.50 12.10
N HIS A 299 19.88 15.41 11.47
CA HIS A 299 19.43 14.03 11.68
C HIS A 299 17.92 13.82 11.40
N ILE A 300 17.33 14.66 10.53
CA ILE A 300 15.94 14.54 10.10
C ILE A 300 15.92 14.01 8.66
N SER A 301 15.36 12.81 8.47
CA SER A 301 15.24 12.19 7.17
C SER A 301 13.82 12.43 6.61
N VAL A 302 13.75 13.07 5.45
CA VAL A 302 12.52 13.27 4.67
C VAL A 302 12.76 12.88 3.22
N SER A 303 11.70 12.56 2.49
CA SER A 303 11.80 12.22 1.06
C SER A 303 11.40 13.42 0.20
N THR A 304 12.07 13.57 -0.94
CA THR A 304 11.61 14.45 -2.03
C THR A 304 10.50 13.76 -2.84
N ALA A 305 9.97 14.43 -3.87
CA ALA A 305 8.97 13.84 -4.78
C ALA A 305 9.58 12.82 -5.75
N GLU A 306 10.87 12.85 -6.03
CA GLU A 306 11.53 12.04 -7.05
C GLU A 306 11.26 10.52 -6.93
N PRO A 307 11.36 9.88 -5.74
CA PRO A 307 11.06 8.46 -5.61
C PRO A 307 9.64 8.08 -6.03
N PHE A 308 8.69 9.01 -5.92
CA PHE A 308 7.26 8.79 -6.19
C PHE A 308 6.86 9.14 -7.63
N THR A 309 7.64 9.98 -8.31
CA THR A 309 7.29 10.55 -9.62
C THR A 309 7.44 9.51 -10.74
N THR A 310 6.42 9.41 -11.60
CA THR A 310 6.42 8.60 -12.82
C THR A 310 6.39 9.46 -14.09
N SER A 311 6.08 10.75 -13.97
CA SER A 311 6.09 11.71 -15.06
C SER A 311 7.48 12.31 -15.30
N LYS A 312 7.67 12.95 -16.46
CA LYS A 312 8.94 13.60 -16.83
C LYS A 312 9.30 14.79 -15.94
N ARG A 313 8.28 15.50 -15.41
CA ARG A 313 8.46 16.62 -14.49
C ARG A 313 8.22 16.16 -13.06
N THR A 314 9.24 16.32 -12.23
CA THR A 314 9.14 16.06 -10.77
C THR A 314 8.69 17.33 -10.08
N PRO A 315 7.58 17.33 -9.33
CA PRO A 315 7.17 18.49 -8.53
C PRO A 315 8.13 18.74 -7.38
N GLN A 316 8.26 20.00 -6.95
CA GLN A 316 8.98 20.33 -5.73
C GLN A 316 8.08 20.04 -4.53
N ALA A 317 8.47 19.09 -3.70
CA ALA A 317 7.71 18.69 -2.52
C ALA A 317 8.55 17.88 -1.54
N LEU A 318 8.07 17.82 -0.31
CA LEU A 318 8.58 16.91 0.73
C LEU A 318 7.48 15.91 1.13
N ARG A 319 7.85 14.66 1.28
CA ARG A 319 7.00 13.63 1.89
C ARG A 319 7.51 13.31 3.28
N LEU A 320 6.69 13.58 4.29
CA LEU A 320 7.02 13.41 5.70
C LEU A 320 6.39 12.11 6.22
N ALA A 321 7.20 11.22 6.80
CA ALA A 321 6.74 10.04 7.53
C ALA A 321 6.57 10.40 9.01
N LEU A 322 5.36 10.22 9.55
CA LEU A 322 5.00 10.63 10.90
C LEU A 322 5.11 9.52 11.95
N GLY A 323 5.29 8.28 11.51
CA GLY A 323 5.18 7.09 12.36
C GLY A 323 6.49 6.56 12.94
N SER A 324 7.63 7.20 12.69
CA SER A 324 8.95 6.65 13.01
C SER A 324 9.46 6.99 14.41
N THR A 325 8.80 7.88 15.14
CA THR A 325 9.28 8.40 16.44
C THR A 325 8.11 8.62 17.41
N ASP A 326 8.39 8.85 18.68
CA ASP A 326 7.38 9.28 19.66
C ASP A 326 6.83 10.68 19.36
N LEU A 327 5.72 11.05 20.01
CA LEU A 327 5.02 12.30 19.71
C LEU A 327 5.83 13.56 20.09
N ASP A 328 6.61 13.53 21.17
CA ASP A 328 7.40 14.69 21.61
C ASP A 328 8.56 14.94 20.65
N SER A 329 9.26 13.88 20.26
CA SER A 329 10.31 13.94 19.23
C SER A 329 9.73 14.36 17.87
N LEU A 330 8.55 13.87 17.49
CA LEU A 330 7.86 14.29 16.28
C LEU A 330 7.55 15.77 16.29
N GLN A 331 7.05 16.31 17.42
CA GLN A 331 6.73 17.72 17.55
C GLN A 331 7.96 18.60 17.29
N SER A 332 9.08 18.30 17.93
CA SER A 332 10.33 19.06 17.76
C SER A 332 10.87 18.97 16.33
N THR A 333 10.77 17.78 15.73
CA THR A 333 11.16 17.52 14.34
C THR A 333 10.33 18.35 13.37
N LEU A 334 9.01 18.37 13.53
CA LEU A 334 8.10 19.13 12.66
C LEU A 334 8.33 20.63 12.73
N ARG A 335 8.62 21.17 13.92
CA ARG A 335 9.01 22.59 14.07
C ARG A 335 10.28 22.90 13.28
N THR A 336 11.27 22.01 13.33
CA THR A 336 12.50 22.16 12.55
C THR A 336 12.22 22.11 11.04
N VAL A 337 11.41 21.13 10.59
CA VAL A 337 10.98 21.04 9.18
C VAL A 337 10.29 22.34 8.75
N ARG A 338 9.35 22.85 9.54
CA ARG A 338 8.65 24.11 9.23
C ARG A 338 9.62 25.29 9.09
N ARG A 339 10.53 25.46 10.05
CA ARG A 339 11.51 26.54 10.01
C ARG A 339 12.37 26.47 8.75
N VAL A 340 12.96 25.31 8.45
CA VAL A 340 13.81 25.13 7.26
C VAL A 340 13.01 25.35 5.96
N ALA A 341 11.78 24.83 5.89
CA ALA A 341 10.94 25.01 4.71
C ALA A 341 10.60 26.50 4.46
N ILE A 342 10.33 27.27 5.52
CA ILE A 342 10.03 28.72 5.39
C ILE A 342 11.29 29.51 5.03
N GLU A 343 12.42 29.25 5.68
CA GLU A 343 13.68 29.98 5.47
C GLU A 343 14.27 29.72 4.07
N ASP A 344 14.22 28.50 3.58
CA ASP A 344 14.92 28.07 2.36
C ASP A 344 13.96 27.73 1.19
N GLY A 345 12.66 27.53 1.46
CA GLY A 345 11.71 27.03 0.49
C GLY A 345 10.67 28.05 0.03
N TYR A 346 10.38 29.07 0.85
CA TYR A 346 9.39 30.12 0.57
C TYR A 346 9.99 31.54 0.68
N ALA A 347 11.32 31.67 0.77
CA ALA A 347 12.01 32.95 0.85
C ALA A 347 12.25 33.59 -0.52
#